data_1fe4b99a28ef569b67ee4fd7effdebe3
#
_entry.id   1fe4b99a28ef569b67ee4fd7effdebe3
#
_cell.length_a   1.000
_cell.length_b   1.000
_cell.length_c   1.000
_cell.angle_alpha   90.00
_cell.angle_beta   90.00
_cell.angle_gamma   90.00
#
_symmetry.space_group_name_H-M   'P 1'
#
loop_
_entity.id
_entity.type
_entity.pdbx_description
1 polymer ?
#
loop_
_entity_poly.entity_id
_entity_poly.type
_entity_poly.pdbx_seq_one_letter_code
_entity_poly.pdbx_strand_id
1 'polypeptide(L)'
;RMNERPIQDLLVALKPLGVNAKSIKNNGCPPLLIEGGGINGGVTNMKGDKSSQYFTSILLSAPYAKKDVVINTIGELTSKPYIDMTIDTMREFGIDVENKNYSQFIVKAGKGYSARDYVVEGDFSGVSYLFAAAAITGSRIKVTRINPNSAQGDKDFVNALEKMGCLKKQGNDWIEITGRKLNAIPLIDMNHMPDVAMSLAIVAAFAKGKTKIINVSNLRIKESDRIKATVTELKKTGINAEELPDGMIIEGGKPYGAVIDTYDDHRIAMCFGIMGLKTKGMIIKKEGCVSKTYPSFFEVLKYMAGE
;
A
#
# COMPACT_ATOMS: atom_id res chain seq x y z
N ARG A 1 -13.87 -11.12 -0.45
CA ARG A 1 -12.97 -10.54 -1.46
C ARG A 1 -11.72 -11.38 -1.71
N MET A 2 -11.15 -12.05 -0.70
CA MET A 2 -9.99 -12.95 -0.89
C MET A 2 -10.24 -14.03 -1.96
N ASN A 3 -11.46 -14.55 -2.05
CA ASN A 3 -11.81 -15.58 -3.05
C ASN A 3 -11.78 -15.09 -4.51
N GLU A 4 -11.57 -13.80 -4.74
CA GLU A 4 -11.53 -13.16 -6.07
C GLU A 4 -10.13 -12.61 -6.40
N ARG A 5 -9.22 -12.57 -5.40
CA ARG A 5 -7.86 -12.07 -5.61
C ARG A 5 -6.99 -13.14 -6.27
N PRO A 6 -6.33 -12.80 -7.39
CA PRO A 6 -5.48 -13.77 -8.08
C PRO A 6 -4.29 -14.17 -7.21
N ILE A 7 -3.96 -15.46 -7.18
CA ILE A 7 -2.81 -16.02 -6.50
C ILE A 7 -2.07 -17.05 -7.36
N GLN A 8 -2.50 -17.24 -8.59
CA GLN A 8 -2.01 -18.28 -9.51
C GLN A 8 -0.49 -18.20 -9.71
N ASP A 9 0.08 -16.98 -9.79
CA ASP A 9 1.52 -16.82 -10.03
C ASP A 9 2.35 -17.38 -8.85
N LEU A 10 1.85 -17.24 -7.61
CA LEU A 10 2.47 -17.87 -6.44
C LEU A 10 2.34 -19.40 -6.49
N LEU A 11 1.17 -19.94 -6.86
CA LEU A 11 0.96 -21.39 -6.97
C LEU A 11 1.90 -22.02 -8.01
N VAL A 12 2.10 -21.35 -9.14
CA VAL A 12 3.04 -21.77 -10.18
C VAL A 12 4.47 -21.74 -9.67
N ALA A 13 4.87 -20.70 -8.92
CA ALA A 13 6.20 -20.56 -8.39
C ALA A 13 6.52 -21.56 -7.25
N LEU A 14 5.54 -22.01 -6.50
CA LEU A 14 5.70 -23.01 -5.44
C LEU A 14 5.95 -24.42 -5.97
N LYS A 15 5.41 -24.77 -7.14
CA LYS A 15 5.52 -26.10 -7.72
C LYS A 15 6.97 -26.58 -7.96
N PRO A 16 7.89 -25.78 -8.59
CA PRO A 16 9.29 -26.19 -8.74
C PRO A 16 10.02 -26.34 -7.41
N LEU A 17 9.54 -25.69 -6.34
CA LEU A 17 10.09 -25.81 -5.00
C LEU A 17 9.58 -27.06 -4.24
N GLY A 18 8.80 -27.90 -4.91
CA GLY A 18 8.28 -29.15 -4.35
C GLY A 18 7.04 -28.99 -3.47
N VAL A 19 6.35 -27.86 -3.54
CA VAL A 19 5.10 -27.62 -2.81
C VAL A 19 3.92 -27.90 -3.72
N ASN A 20 3.06 -28.85 -3.33
CA ASN A 20 1.81 -29.10 -4.03
C ASN A 20 0.72 -28.19 -3.49
N ALA A 21 0.34 -27.20 -4.28
CA ALA A 21 -0.67 -26.22 -3.94
C ALA A 21 -1.57 -25.93 -5.14
N LYS A 22 -2.89 -25.86 -4.90
CA LYS A 22 -3.87 -25.58 -5.97
C LYS A 22 -5.04 -24.75 -5.49
N SER A 23 -5.64 -23.98 -6.40
CA SER A 23 -6.94 -23.35 -6.20
C SER A 23 -8.02 -24.43 -6.25
N ILE A 24 -8.84 -24.53 -5.20
CA ILE A 24 -9.92 -25.55 -5.12
C ILE A 24 -10.96 -25.33 -6.24
N LYS A 25 -11.22 -24.08 -6.58
CA LYS A 25 -12.17 -23.69 -7.63
C LYS A 25 -11.55 -23.66 -9.03
N ASN A 26 -10.28 -23.99 -9.19
CA ASN A 26 -9.52 -23.94 -10.45
C ASN A 26 -9.57 -22.58 -11.17
N ASN A 27 -9.80 -21.51 -10.46
CA ASN A 27 -9.89 -20.14 -10.99
C ASN A 27 -8.66 -19.28 -10.66
N GLY A 28 -7.60 -19.88 -10.07
CA GLY A 28 -6.38 -19.17 -9.67
C GLY A 28 -6.53 -18.26 -8.47
N CYS A 29 -7.66 -18.37 -7.74
CA CYS A 29 -7.95 -17.61 -6.52
C CYS A 29 -8.17 -18.57 -5.33
N PRO A 30 -8.15 -18.08 -4.08
CA PRO A 30 -8.57 -18.85 -2.92
C PRO A 30 -10.05 -19.33 -3.04
N PRO A 31 -10.45 -20.34 -2.28
CA PRO A 31 -9.65 -21.08 -1.30
C PRO A 31 -8.63 -22.02 -1.95
N LEU A 32 -7.54 -22.28 -1.22
CA LEU A 32 -6.42 -23.09 -1.67
C LEU A 32 -6.37 -24.42 -0.90
N LEU A 33 -5.92 -25.45 -1.57
CA LEU A 33 -5.45 -26.67 -0.94
C LEU A 33 -3.92 -26.71 -1.05
N ILE A 34 -3.24 -26.83 0.09
CA ILE A 34 -1.79 -26.95 0.17
C ILE A 34 -1.50 -28.27 0.89
N GLU A 35 -0.81 -29.18 0.22
CA GLU A 35 -0.34 -30.42 0.82
C GLU A 35 0.95 -30.11 1.59
N GLY A 36 0.92 -30.37 2.91
CA GLY A 36 2.07 -30.18 3.79
C GLY A 36 3.23 -31.10 3.43
N GLY A 37 4.43 -30.86 4.01
CA GLY A 37 5.62 -31.68 3.77
C GLY A 37 6.89 -30.84 3.62
N GLY A 38 6.76 -29.50 3.72
CA GLY A 38 7.86 -28.56 3.64
C GLY A 38 8.21 -28.15 2.21
N ILE A 39 9.26 -27.39 2.08
CA ILE A 39 9.79 -26.85 0.83
C ILE A 39 11.07 -27.62 0.49
N ASN A 40 11.15 -28.22 -0.69
CA ASN A 40 12.37 -28.92 -1.10
C ASN A 40 13.51 -27.94 -1.43
N GLY A 41 13.18 -26.72 -1.83
CA GLY A 41 14.13 -25.73 -2.35
C GLY A 41 14.42 -25.92 -3.84
N GLY A 42 15.42 -25.20 -4.34
CA GLY A 42 15.78 -25.18 -5.75
C GLY A 42 15.47 -23.83 -6.41
N VAL A 43 15.27 -23.83 -7.73
CA VAL A 43 15.09 -22.62 -8.53
C VAL A 43 13.64 -22.50 -8.95
N THR A 44 13.08 -21.30 -8.79
CA THR A 44 11.75 -20.95 -9.30
C THR A 44 11.77 -19.63 -10.05
N ASN A 45 10.78 -19.42 -10.92
CA ASN A 45 10.58 -18.19 -11.64
C ASN A 45 9.22 -17.59 -11.25
N MET A 46 9.17 -16.28 -11.01
CA MET A 46 7.94 -15.59 -10.60
C MET A 46 7.78 -14.24 -11.29
N LYS A 47 6.56 -13.96 -11.77
CA LYS A 47 6.24 -12.65 -12.37
C LYS A 47 6.27 -11.55 -11.31
N GLY A 48 6.90 -10.41 -11.64
CA GLY A 48 7.06 -9.26 -10.75
C GLY A 48 5.92 -8.24 -10.83
N ASP A 49 5.04 -8.32 -11.82
CA ASP A 49 4.10 -7.27 -12.22
C ASP A 49 2.84 -7.16 -11.35
N LYS A 50 2.43 -8.22 -10.66
CA LYS A 50 1.16 -8.23 -9.91
C LYS A 50 1.32 -7.89 -8.43
N SER A 51 2.24 -8.56 -7.73
CA SER A 51 2.39 -8.41 -6.28
C SER A 51 3.75 -8.85 -5.78
N SER A 52 4.46 -7.94 -5.13
CA SER A 52 5.67 -8.25 -4.36
C SER A 52 5.42 -9.21 -3.18
N GLN A 53 4.19 -9.28 -2.66
CA GLN A 53 3.83 -10.16 -1.54
C GLN A 53 3.98 -11.65 -1.86
N TYR A 54 3.95 -12.03 -3.13
CA TYR A 54 4.23 -13.42 -3.55
C TYR A 54 5.69 -13.76 -3.31
N PHE A 55 6.60 -12.84 -3.61
CA PHE A 55 8.03 -12.99 -3.30
C PHE A 55 8.23 -13.08 -1.79
N THR A 56 7.64 -12.16 -1.02
CA THR A 56 7.71 -12.16 0.44
C THR A 56 7.30 -13.52 1.02
N SER A 57 6.23 -14.15 0.53
CA SER A 57 5.77 -15.42 1.07
C SER A 57 6.78 -16.56 0.89
N ILE A 58 7.48 -16.61 -0.26
CA ILE A 58 8.54 -17.59 -0.50
C ILE A 58 9.81 -17.23 0.27
N LEU A 59 10.22 -15.96 0.26
CA LEU A 59 11.42 -15.49 0.97
C LEU A 59 11.37 -15.85 2.46
N LEU A 60 10.25 -15.51 3.13
CA LEU A 60 10.07 -15.80 4.56
C LEU A 60 10.08 -17.29 4.89
N SER A 61 9.68 -18.15 3.97
CA SER A 61 9.62 -19.60 4.16
C SER A 61 10.91 -20.32 3.76
N ALA A 62 11.69 -19.70 2.88
CA ALA A 62 12.87 -20.29 2.26
C ALA A 62 13.96 -20.78 3.24
N PRO A 63 14.24 -20.11 4.39
CA PRO A 63 15.23 -20.60 5.36
C PRO A 63 14.97 -22.02 5.88
N TYR A 64 13.70 -22.43 5.89
CA TYR A 64 13.29 -23.76 6.35
C TYR A 64 13.20 -24.81 5.22
N ALA A 65 13.61 -24.46 4.00
CA ALA A 65 13.68 -25.39 2.89
C ALA A 65 14.79 -26.45 3.11
N LYS A 66 14.71 -27.58 2.41
CA LYS A 66 15.75 -28.64 2.47
C LYS A 66 17.02 -28.25 1.68
N LYS A 67 16.91 -27.34 0.69
CA LYS A 67 18.00 -26.81 -0.14
C LYS A 67 17.78 -25.32 -0.35
N ASP A 68 18.84 -24.61 -0.75
CA ASP A 68 18.78 -23.18 -1.09
C ASP A 68 17.63 -22.89 -2.05
N VAL A 69 17.01 -21.72 -1.86
CA VAL A 69 15.92 -21.24 -2.72
C VAL A 69 16.42 -20.08 -3.57
N VAL A 70 16.22 -20.19 -4.88
CA VAL A 70 16.54 -19.14 -5.84
C VAL A 70 15.23 -18.73 -6.53
N ILE A 71 14.91 -17.44 -6.46
CA ILE A 71 13.73 -16.87 -7.12
C ILE A 71 14.21 -15.94 -8.22
N ASN A 72 13.94 -16.26 -9.48
CA ASN A 72 14.18 -15.37 -10.60
C ASN A 72 12.92 -14.52 -10.85
N THR A 73 13.08 -13.23 -11.01
CA THR A 73 11.99 -12.33 -11.37
C THR A 73 11.80 -12.30 -12.89
N ILE A 74 10.58 -12.55 -13.33
CA ILE A 74 10.18 -12.37 -14.74
C ILE A 74 9.57 -10.98 -14.89
N GLY A 75 10.13 -10.15 -15.77
CA GLY A 75 9.72 -8.77 -15.97
C GLY A 75 10.17 -7.84 -14.84
N GLU A 76 9.52 -6.71 -14.71
CA GLU A 76 9.85 -5.72 -13.67
C GLU A 76 9.09 -6.03 -12.38
N LEU A 77 9.80 -5.91 -11.24
CA LEU A 77 9.19 -6.08 -9.92
C LEU A 77 8.51 -4.77 -9.50
N THR A 78 7.20 -4.86 -9.27
CA THR A 78 6.41 -3.75 -8.70
C THR A 78 6.57 -3.68 -7.18
N SER A 79 6.41 -2.48 -6.63
CA SER A 79 6.38 -2.26 -5.17
C SER A 79 7.64 -2.79 -4.46
N LYS A 80 8.82 -2.52 -4.99
CA LYS A 80 10.14 -2.95 -4.48
C LYS A 80 10.33 -2.69 -2.97
N PRO A 81 9.90 -1.56 -2.37
CA PRO A 81 10.07 -1.31 -0.95
C PRO A 81 9.50 -2.39 -0.03
N TYR A 82 8.45 -3.10 -0.43
CA TYR A 82 7.91 -4.20 0.39
C TYR A 82 8.85 -5.41 0.42
N ILE A 83 9.66 -5.60 -0.63
CA ILE A 83 10.72 -6.63 -0.64
C ILE A 83 11.87 -6.19 0.25
N ASP A 84 12.26 -4.91 0.18
CA ASP A 84 13.33 -4.36 1.03
C ASP A 84 12.95 -4.51 2.51
N MET A 85 11.73 -4.15 2.89
CA MET A 85 11.20 -4.40 4.24
C MET A 85 11.25 -5.87 4.64
N THR A 86 10.92 -6.78 3.71
CA THR A 86 10.99 -8.23 3.95
C THR A 86 12.42 -8.66 4.22
N ILE A 87 13.35 -8.25 3.37
CA ILE A 87 14.78 -8.60 3.49
C ILE A 87 15.38 -8.01 4.77
N ASP A 88 15.07 -6.75 5.09
CA ASP A 88 15.56 -6.10 6.29
C ASP A 88 15.02 -6.80 7.55
N THR A 89 13.73 -7.13 7.57
CA THR A 89 13.13 -7.89 8.67
C THR A 89 13.78 -9.28 8.80
N MET A 90 13.97 -10.00 7.69
CA MET A 90 14.65 -11.30 7.71
C MET A 90 16.07 -11.19 8.29
N ARG A 91 16.82 -10.14 7.91
CA ARG A 91 18.19 -9.87 8.41
C ARG A 91 18.17 -9.61 9.92
N GLU A 92 17.20 -8.84 10.42
CA GLU A 92 17.02 -8.60 11.85
C GLU A 92 16.84 -9.91 12.65
N PHE A 93 16.22 -10.92 12.04
CA PHE A 93 16.06 -12.25 12.63
C PHE A 93 17.14 -13.24 12.21
N GLY A 94 18.27 -12.76 11.69
CA GLY A 94 19.47 -13.55 11.42
C GLY A 94 19.52 -14.26 10.06
N ILE A 95 18.64 -13.91 9.12
CA ILE A 95 18.61 -14.50 7.77
C ILE A 95 19.02 -13.47 6.73
N ASP A 96 20.10 -13.75 6.00
CA ASP A 96 20.51 -12.93 4.88
C ASP A 96 19.87 -13.41 3.58
N VAL A 97 19.45 -12.45 2.76
CA VAL A 97 18.95 -12.67 1.39
C VAL A 97 19.89 -11.96 0.42
N GLU A 98 20.45 -12.69 -0.53
CA GLU A 98 21.17 -12.07 -1.64
C GLU A 98 20.16 -11.54 -2.65
N ASN A 99 20.12 -10.22 -2.82
CA ASN A 99 19.27 -9.53 -3.80
C ASN A 99 20.14 -9.04 -4.98
N LYS A 100 20.00 -9.66 -6.15
CA LYS A 100 20.67 -9.24 -7.38
C LYS A 100 19.81 -8.23 -8.13
N ASN A 101 19.77 -7.02 -7.62
CA ASN A 101 19.05 -5.90 -8.23
C ASN A 101 17.59 -6.25 -8.63
N TYR A 102 16.89 -6.94 -7.74
CA TYR A 102 15.50 -7.40 -7.88
C TYR A 102 15.26 -8.37 -9.06
N SER A 103 16.28 -8.74 -9.81
CA SER A 103 16.18 -9.74 -10.89
C SER A 103 16.26 -11.18 -10.35
N GLN A 104 16.97 -11.38 -9.23
CA GLN A 104 17.10 -12.68 -8.57
C GLN A 104 17.26 -12.50 -7.07
N PHE A 105 16.64 -13.39 -6.31
CA PHE A 105 16.81 -13.50 -4.85
C PHE A 105 17.29 -14.89 -4.49
N ILE A 106 18.30 -14.97 -3.58
CA ILE A 106 18.85 -16.24 -3.11
C ILE A 106 18.79 -16.28 -1.59
N VAL A 107 18.18 -17.33 -1.06
CA VAL A 107 18.08 -17.62 0.37
C VAL A 107 18.75 -18.94 0.66
N LYS A 108 19.72 -18.94 1.58
CA LYS A 108 20.37 -20.16 2.06
C LYS A 108 19.45 -20.94 2.98
N ALA A 109 19.34 -22.23 2.73
CA ALA A 109 18.57 -23.15 3.56
C ALA A 109 19.33 -23.61 4.82
N GLY A 110 18.60 -24.20 5.76
CA GLY A 110 19.17 -24.87 6.93
C GLY A 110 19.54 -23.94 8.09
N LYS A 111 19.29 -22.62 7.97
CA LYS A 111 19.46 -21.66 9.04
C LYS A 111 18.09 -21.09 9.42
N GLY A 112 17.55 -21.50 10.57
CA GLY A 112 16.29 -20.95 11.08
C GLY A 112 16.42 -19.52 11.58
N TYR A 113 15.29 -18.84 11.75
CA TYR A 113 15.24 -17.49 12.36
C TYR A 113 15.68 -17.55 13.82
N SER A 114 16.40 -16.50 14.24
CA SER A 114 16.82 -16.31 15.64
C SER A 114 15.76 -15.48 16.37
N ALA A 115 15.29 -15.98 17.53
CA ALA A 115 14.35 -15.24 18.37
C ALA A 115 15.00 -13.96 18.92
N ARG A 116 14.26 -12.85 18.94
CA ARG A 116 14.70 -11.56 19.51
C ARG A 116 13.50 -10.70 19.88
N ASP A 117 13.73 -9.72 20.74
CA ASP A 117 12.79 -8.61 20.91
C ASP A 117 12.83 -7.71 19.68
N TYR A 118 11.66 -7.39 19.14
CA TYR A 118 11.52 -6.57 17.95
C TYR A 118 10.42 -5.52 18.13
N VAL A 119 10.77 -4.25 17.87
CA VAL A 119 9.81 -3.15 17.90
C VAL A 119 9.28 -2.93 16.50
N VAL A 120 7.99 -3.19 16.31
CA VAL A 120 7.33 -2.95 15.01
C VAL A 120 7.20 -1.45 14.77
N GLU A 121 7.64 -0.99 13.61
CA GLU A 121 7.49 0.42 13.21
C GLU A 121 6.03 0.85 13.07
N GLY A 122 5.80 2.16 13.19
CA GLY A 122 4.52 2.78 12.81
C GLY A 122 4.25 2.62 11.31
N ASP A 123 2.98 2.40 10.95
CA ASP A 123 2.54 2.20 9.57
C ASP A 123 2.37 3.53 8.81
N PHE A 124 3.24 3.78 7.82
CA PHE A 124 3.13 4.98 6.99
C PHE A 124 1.88 5.04 6.11
N SER A 125 1.29 3.90 5.75
CA SER A 125 -0.03 3.90 5.10
C SER A 125 -1.09 4.52 6.03
N GLY A 126 -1.11 4.09 7.30
CA GLY A 126 -2.03 4.62 8.31
C GLY A 126 -1.80 6.10 8.61
N VAL A 127 -0.53 6.51 8.70
CA VAL A 127 -0.13 7.91 8.95
C VAL A 127 -0.49 8.83 7.78
N SER A 128 -0.52 8.31 6.54
CA SER A 128 -0.83 9.10 5.34
C SER A 128 -2.17 9.83 5.44
N TYR A 129 -3.15 9.23 6.11
CA TYR A 129 -4.47 9.83 6.30
C TYR A 129 -4.40 11.08 7.18
N LEU A 130 -3.60 11.03 8.26
CA LEU A 130 -3.43 12.18 9.17
C LEU A 130 -2.72 13.33 8.46
N PHE A 131 -1.69 13.03 7.68
CA PHE A 131 -0.98 14.03 6.90
C PHE A 131 -1.83 14.60 5.77
N ALA A 132 -2.65 13.77 5.11
CA ALA A 132 -3.62 14.27 4.13
C ALA A 132 -4.66 15.20 4.78
N ALA A 133 -5.13 14.87 5.98
CA ALA A 133 -6.02 15.74 6.76
C ALA A 133 -5.35 17.10 7.03
N ALA A 134 -4.10 17.12 7.50
CA ALA A 134 -3.35 18.37 7.70
C ALA A 134 -3.26 19.18 6.39
N ALA A 135 -2.92 18.52 5.29
CA ALA A 135 -2.74 19.15 3.99
C ALA A 135 -4.01 19.86 3.51
N ILE A 136 -5.16 19.18 3.53
CA ILE A 136 -6.40 19.74 2.99
C ILE A 136 -7.06 20.78 3.90
N THR A 137 -6.92 20.63 5.24
CA THR A 137 -7.52 21.56 6.20
C THR A 137 -6.68 22.82 6.45
N GLY A 138 -5.39 22.78 6.08
CA GLY A 138 -4.43 23.85 6.41
C GLY A 138 -3.95 23.79 7.86
N SER A 139 -4.24 22.71 8.59
CA SER A 139 -3.83 22.50 9.97
C SER A 139 -2.39 21.96 10.07
N ARG A 140 -1.93 21.79 11.31
CA ARG A 140 -0.62 21.23 11.64
C ARG A 140 -0.80 19.92 12.41
N ILE A 141 -0.25 18.84 11.89
CA ILE A 141 -0.26 17.53 12.54
C ILE A 141 1.16 17.01 12.67
N LYS A 142 1.52 16.62 13.89
CA LYS A 142 2.77 15.94 14.23
C LYS A 142 2.47 14.51 14.64
N VAL A 143 3.09 13.55 13.96
CA VAL A 143 3.04 12.13 14.31
C VAL A 143 4.38 11.71 14.88
N THR A 144 4.36 11.02 16.00
CA THR A 144 5.54 10.52 16.72
C THR A 144 5.60 8.99 16.63
N ARG A 145 6.73 8.41 17.04
CA ARG A 145 7.00 6.97 16.99
C ARG A 145 6.92 6.39 15.57
N ILE A 146 7.36 7.19 14.60
CA ILE A 146 7.57 6.77 13.22
C ILE A 146 9.01 7.04 12.83
N ASN A 147 9.60 6.17 12.02
CA ASN A 147 10.97 6.33 11.53
C ASN A 147 10.99 7.07 10.19
N PRO A 148 11.47 8.33 10.11
CA PRO A 148 11.56 9.05 8.85
C PRO A 148 12.46 8.38 7.81
N ASN A 149 13.35 7.48 8.26
CA ASN A 149 14.27 6.72 7.41
C ASN A 149 13.79 5.27 7.16
N SER A 150 12.53 4.96 7.47
CA SER A 150 11.93 3.64 7.25
C SER A 150 12.13 3.14 5.82
N ALA A 151 12.23 1.83 5.63
CA ALA A 151 12.19 1.18 4.32
C ALA A 151 10.78 1.19 3.69
N GLN A 152 9.73 1.56 4.44
CA GLN A 152 8.36 1.67 3.91
C GLN A 152 8.30 2.70 2.78
N GLY A 153 7.89 2.29 1.58
CA GLY A 153 7.75 3.20 0.43
C GLY A 153 6.76 4.33 0.68
N ASP A 154 5.70 4.04 1.45
CA ASP A 154 4.63 5.00 1.77
C ASP A 154 5.12 6.22 2.56
N LYS A 155 6.32 6.19 3.15
CA LYS A 155 6.94 7.37 3.76
C LYS A 155 7.11 8.53 2.77
N ASP A 156 7.30 8.22 1.48
CA ASP A 156 7.52 9.23 0.44
C ASP A 156 6.26 10.05 0.13
N PHE A 157 5.12 9.66 0.69
CA PHE A 157 3.90 10.47 0.68
C PHE A 157 4.12 11.87 1.25
N VAL A 158 4.94 12.01 2.31
CA VAL A 158 5.26 13.33 2.89
C VAL A 158 6.05 14.22 1.92
N ASN A 159 6.90 13.61 1.08
CA ASN A 159 7.64 14.33 0.05
C ASN A 159 6.70 14.79 -1.09
N ALA A 160 5.67 14.00 -1.41
CA ALA A 160 4.63 14.40 -2.34
C ALA A 160 3.83 15.59 -1.79
N LEU A 161 3.45 15.58 -0.51
CA LEU A 161 2.77 16.71 0.13
C LEU A 161 3.63 17.98 0.14
N GLU A 162 4.94 17.86 0.37
CA GLU A 162 5.88 18.99 0.31
C GLU A 162 5.94 19.58 -1.11
N LYS A 163 6.00 18.73 -2.15
CA LYS A 163 5.91 19.18 -3.56
C LYS A 163 4.58 19.86 -3.87
N MET A 164 3.50 19.48 -3.19
CA MET A 164 2.21 20.15 -3.31
C MET A 164 2.12 21.45 -2.54
N GLY A 165 3.14 21.83 -1.76
CA GLY A 165 3.24 23.10 -1.05
C GLY A 165 3.05 23.03 0.47
N CYS A 166 2.89 21.86 1.06
CA CYS A 166 2.88 21.70 2.51
C CYS A 166 4.26 21.95 3.10
N LEU A 167 4.32 22.41 4.36
CA LEU A 167 5.56 22.47 5.11
C LEU A 167 5.79 21.15 5.83
N LYS A 168 6.98 20.59 5.64
CA LYS A 168 7.43 19.37 6.31
C LYS A 168 8.52 19.72 7.32
N LYS A 169 8.41 19.16 8.54
CA LYS A 169 9.48 19.09 9.53
C LYS A 169 9.60 17.66 10.02
N GLN A 170 10.81 17.24 10.39
CA GLN A 170 11.04 15.89 10.91
C GLN A 170 12.19 15.89 11.92
N GLY A 171 12.16 14.94 12.83
CA GLY A 171 13.23 14.60 13.76
C GLY A 171 13.60 13.13 13.62
N ASN A 172 14.16 12.53 14.67
CA ASN A 172 14.61 11.14 14.62
C ASN A 172 13.43 10.13 14.60
N ASP A 173 12.34 10.46 15.29
CA ASP A 173 11.18 9.56 15.50
C ASP A 173 9.82 10.24 15.24
N TRP A 174 9.81 11.35 14.52
CA TRP A 174 8.58 12.09 14.23
C TRP A 174 8.65 12.84 12.90
N ILE A 175 7.47 13.05 12.32
CA ILE A 175 7.25 13.94 11.16
C ILE A 175 6.07 14.87 11.49
N GLU A 176 6.18 16.12 11.07
CA GLU A 176 5.15 17.15 11.16
C GLU A 176 4.84 17.71 9.78
N ILE A 177 3.56 17.73 9.41
CA ILE A 177 3.06 18.35 8.19
C ILE A 177 2.17 19.52 8.58
N THR A 178 2.43 20.68 7.96
CA THR A 178 1.54 21.84 8.04
C THR A 178 0.97 22.11 6.66
N GLY A 179 -0.36 22.05 6.55
CA GLY A 179 -1.07 22.34 5.31
C GLY A 179 -0.92 23.82 4.89
N ARG A 180 -0.84 24.02 3.59
CA ARG A 180 -0.73 25.34 2.94
C ARG A 180 -1.60 25.34 1.67
N LYS A 181 -1.53 26.40 0.88
CA LYS A 181 -2.15 26.43 -0.44
C LYS A 181 -1.57 25.32 -1.31
N LEU A 182 -2.44 24.40 -1.73
CA LEU A 182 -2.03 23.23 -2.48
C LEU A 182 -1.93 23.50 -3.98
N ASN A 183 -0.86 23.01 -4.60
CA ASN A 183 -0.66 22.97 -6.03
C ASN A 183 -0.59 21.52 -6.50
N ALA A 184 -1.06 21.28 -7.71
CA ALA A 184 -1.01 19.95 -8.31
C ALA A 184 0.44 19.51 -8.62
N ILE A 185 0.66 18.20 -8.63
CA ILE A 185 1.86 17.60 -9.22
C ILE A 185 1.48 17.12 -10.64
N PRO A 186 2.03 17.72 -11.71
CA PRO A 186 1.62 17.40 -13.07
C PRO A 186 1.76 15.92 -13.42
N LEU A 187 2.77 15.24 -12.87
CA LEU A 187 3.01 13.81 -13.05
C LEU A 187 3.73 13.24 -11.82
N ILE A 188 3.20 12.17 -11.28
CA ILE A 188 3.84 11.41 -10.18
C ILE A 188 3.73 9.91 -10.42
N ASP A 189 4.87 9.23 -10.39
CA ASP A 189 4.96 7.79 -10.34
C ASP A 189 4.80 7.32 -8.90
N MET A 190 3.82 6.46 -8.63
CA MET A 190 3.55 5.94 -7.29
C MET A 190 3.77 4.42 -7.19
N ASN A 191 4.56 3.82 -8.07
CA ASN A 191 4.86 2.39 -8.03
C ASN A 191 5.46 1.95 -6.69
N HIS A 192 6.26 2.81 -6.06
CA HIS A 192 6.92 2.54 -4.78
C HIS A 192 6.01 2.75 -3.56
N MET A 193 4.89 3.48 -3.72
CA MET A 193 3.94 3.80 -2.66
C MET A 193 2.47 3.71 -3.14
N PRO A 194 2.06 2.61 -3.76
CA PRO A 194 0.75 2.53 -4.40
C PRO A 194 -0.41 2.64 -3.40
N ASP A 195 -0.22 2.18 -2.18
CA ASP A 195 -1.27 2.14 -1.16
C ASP A 195 -1.68 3.53 -0.64
N VAL A 196 -0.87 4.57 -0.85
CA VAL A 196 -1.20 5.96 -0.51
C VAL A 196 -1.64 6.80 -1.74
N ALA A 197 -1.79 6.18 -2.91
CA ALA A 197 -2.26 6.87 -4.12
C ALA A 197 -3.66 7.45 -3.95
N MET A 198 -4.57 6.76 -3.25
CA MET A 198 -5.90 7.27 -2.94
C MET A 198 -5.83 8.48 -2.01
N SER A 199 -4.96 8.44 -0.99
CA SER A 199 -4.74 9.60 -0.09
C SER A 199 -4.24 10.81 -0.87
N LEU A 200 -3.31 10.61 -1.84
CA LEU A 200 -2.83 11.67 -2.70
C LEU A 200 -3.93 12.20 -3.63
N ALA A 201 -4.80 11.33 -4.15
CA ALA A 201 -5.93 11.74 -4.97
C ALA A 201 -6.90 12.65 -4.21
N ILE A 202 -7.15 12.37 -2.92
CA ILE A 202 -7.95 13.28 -2.06
C ILE A 202 -7.26 14.63 -1.89
N VAL A 203 -5.96 14.67 -1.63
CA VAL A 203 -5.23 15.94 -1.51
C VAL A 203 -5.26 16.71 -2.84
N ALA A 204 -5.08 16.01 -3.97
CA ALA A 204 -5.14 16.58 -5.31
C ALA A 204 -6.50 17.20 -5.63
N ALA A 205 -7.60 16.67 -5.09
CA ALA A 205 -8.94 17.22 -5.26
C ALA A 205 -9.08 18.66 -4.72
N PHE A 206 -8.22 19.09 -3.79
CA PHE A 206 -8.18 20.46 -3.24
C PHE A 206 -7.02 21.31 -3.79
N ALA A 207 -6.19 20.77 -4.67
CA ALA A 207 -5.03 21.45 -5.22
C ALA A 207 -5.38 22.30 -6.45
N LYS A 208 -4.61 23.33 -6.74
CA LYS A 208 -4.75 24.10 -7.98
C LYS A 208 -4.06 23.37 -9.13
N GLY A 209 -4.81 22.95 -10.16
CA GLY A 209 -4.29 22.32 -11.36
C GLY A 209 -4.62 20.82 -11.45
N LYS A 210 -3.93 20.12 -12.35
CA LYS A 210 -4.14 18.69 -12.63
C LYS A 210 -2.99 17.86 -12.09
N THR A 211 -3.31 16.83 -11.30
CA THR A 211 -2.35 15.81 -10.83
C THR A 211 -2.60 14.52 -11.60
N LYS A 212 -1.56 13.99 -12.24
CA LYS A 212 -1.57 12.68 -12.90
C LYS A 212 -0.76 11.69 -12.08
N ILE A 213 -1.43 10.64 -11.58
CA ILE A 213 -0.85 9.52 -10.83
C ILE A 213 -0.71 8.34 -11.80
N ILE A 214 0.48 7.73 -11.88
CA ILE A 214 0.77 6.61 -12.79
C ILE A 214 1.47 5.45 -12.08
N ASN A 215 1.61 4.32 -12.79
CA ASN A 215 2.32 3.10 -12.38
C ASN A 215 1.73 2.43 -11.12
N VAL A 216 0.40 2.48 -10.98
CA VAL A 216 -0.33 1.85 -9.87
C VAL A 216 -1.39 0.85 -10.36
N SER A 217 -1.14 0.18 -11.47
CA SER A 217 -2.07 -0.81 -12.07
C SER A 217 -2.46 -1.93 -11.10
N ASN A 218 -1.55 -2.29 -10.17
CA ASN A 218 -1.80 -3.29 -9.13
C ASN A 218 -2.95 -2.90 -8.17
N LEU A 219 -3.36 -1.64 -8.11
CA LEU A 219 -4.51 -1.19 -7.33
C LEU A 219 -5.84 -1.73 -7.85
N ARG A 220 -5.91 -2.18 -9.11
CA ARG A 220 -7.13 -2.75 -9.69
C ARG A 220 -7.51 -4.11 -9.11
N ILE A 221 -6.55 -4.83 -8.56
CA ILE A 221 -6.72 -6.21 -8.05
C ILE A 221 -6.60 -6.31 -6.53
N LYS A 222 -6.79 -5.18 -5.83
CA LYS A 222 -6.77 -5.11 -4.36
C LYS A 222 -8.15 -5.46 -3.75
N GLU A 223 -8.50 -4.85 -2.63
CA GLU A 223 -9.78 -5.04 -1.96
C GLU A 223 -10.97 -4.64 -2.86
N SER A 224 -10.75 -3.63 -3.68
CA SER A 224 -11.60 -3.17 -4.77
C SER A 224 -10.74 -2.88 -5.99
N ASP A 225 -11.32 -2.53 -7.13
CA ASP A 225 -10.60 -1.75 -8.14
C ASP A 225 -10.48 -0.32 -7.60
N ARG A 226 -9.39 -0.05 -6.88
CA ARG A 226 -9.16 1.21 -6.17
C ARG A 226 -9.06 2.41 -7.11
N ILE A 227 -8.55 2.23 -8.33
CA ILE A 227 -8.50 3.31 -9.33
C ILE A 227 -9.92 3.71 -9.71
N LYS A 228 -10.72 2.73 -10.14
CA LYS A 228 -12.12 2.94 -10.53
C LYS A 228 -12.95 3.50 -9.36
N ALA A 229 -12.83 2.93 -8.17
CA ALA A 229 -13.54 3.36 -6.97
C ALA A 229 -13.20 4.83 -6.64
N THR A 230 -11.92 5.19 -6.56
CA THR A 230 -11.48 6.56 -6.25
C THR A 230 -12.01 7.57 -7.26
N VAL A 231 -11.87 7.28 -8.56
CA VAL A 231 -12.36 8.17 -9.63
C VAL A 231 -13.88 8.31 -9.59
N THR A 232 -14.60 7.20 -9.38
CA THR A 232 -16.07 7.22 -9.31
C THR A 232 -16.54 8.07 -8.14
N GLU A 233 -15.96 7.90 -6.96
CA GLU A 233 -16.39 8.63 -5.77
C GLU A 233 -15.97 10.10 -5.81
N LEU A 234 -14.79 10.44 -6.38
CA LEU A 234 -14.39 11.83 -6.63
C LEU A 234 -15.39 12.56 -7.55
N LYS A 235 -15.86 11.90 -8.61
CA LYS A 235 -16.88 12.48 -9.50
C LYS A 235 -18.19 12.81 -8.77
N LYS A 236 -18.62 11.99 -7.83
CA LYS A 236 -19.81 12.26 -7.00
C LYS A 236 -19.64 13.55 -6.19
N THR A 237 -18.42 13.91 -5.80
CA THR A 237 -18.13 15.15 -5.08
C THR A 237 -17.93 16.37 -6.00
N GLY A 238 -18.18 16.25 -7.29
CA GLY A 238 -18.00 17.32 -8.28
C GLY A 238 -16.57 17.55 -8.74
N ILE A 239 -15.65 16.68 -8.37
CA ILE A 239 -14.26 16.74 -8.81
C ILE A 239 -14.15 16.08 -10.19
N ASN A 240 -13.51 16.77 -11.13
CA ASN A 240 -13.19 16.21 -12.42
C ASN A 240 -12.03 15.22 -12.26
N ALA A 241 -12.31 13.95 -12.48
CA ALA A 241 -11.33 12.88 -12.36
C ALA A 241 -11.46 11.90 -13.52
N GLU A 242 -10.35 11.36 -14.00
CA GLU A 242 -10.28 10.45 -15.12
C GLU A 242 -9.51 9.19 -14.73
N GLU A 243 -10.04 8.05 -15.13
CA GLU A 243 -9.41 6.74 -14.93
C GLU A 243 -8.43 6.46 -16.07
N LEU A 244 -7.19 6.05 -15.72
CA LEU A 244 -6.20 5.55 -16.67
C LEU A 244 -6.01 4.03 -16.46
N PRO A 245 -5.48 3.28 -17.42
CA PRO A 245 -5.20 1.85 -17.26
C PRO A 245 -4.36 1.53 -16.02
N ASP A 246 -3.38 2.36 -15.72
CA ASP A 246 -2.40 2.20 -14.62
C ASP A 246 -2.41 3.34 -13.61
N GLY A 247 -3.47 4.17 -13.57
CA GLY A 247 -3.50 5.32 -12.68
C GLY A 247 -4.75 6.17 -12.81
N MET A 248 -4.63 7.48 -12.50
CA MET A 248 -5.74 8.42 -12.57
C MET A 248 -5.26 9.86 -12.74
N ILE A 249 -6.12 10.71 -13.29
CA ILE A 249 -5.92 12.16 -13.37
C ILE A 249 -6.98 12.81 -12.50
N ILE A 250 -6.58 13.75 -11.65
CA ILE A 250 -7.47 14.53 -10.79
C ILE A 250 -7.25 16.01 -11.07
N GLU A 251 -8.30 16.72 -11.43
CA GLU A 251 -8.31 18.17 -11.54
C GLU A 251 -8.91 18.76 -10.28
N GLY A 252 -8.09 19.47 -9.52
CA GLY A 252 -8.52 20.03 -8.24
C GLY A 252 -9.55 21.13 -8.40
N GLY A 253 -10.44 21.21 -7.44
CA GLY A 253 -11.60 22.11 -7.46
C GLY A 253 -12.16 22.41 -6.07
N LYS A 254 -13.47 22.52 -6.00
CA LYS A 254 -14.23 22.72 -4.76
C LYS A 254 -15.19 21.55 -4.58
N PRO A 255 -14.78 20.46 -3.92
CA PRO A 255 -15.66 19.32 -3.71
C PRO A 255 -16.85 19.71 -2.83
N TYR A 256 -17.98 19.06 -3.05
CA TYR A 256 -19.20 19.16 -2.23
C TYR A 256 -19.55 17.78 -1.63
N GLY A 257 -20.44 17.80 -0.62
CA GLY A 257 -20.88 16.60 0.10
C GLY A 257 -21.57 15.59 -0.80
N ALA A 258 -21.26 14.31 -0.59
CA ALA A 258 -21.81 13.21 -1.35
C ALA A 258 -21.94 11.95 -0.48
N VAL A 259 -22.76 11.00 -0.94
CA VAL A 259 -22.87 9.67 -0.35
C VAL A 259 -21.83 8.76 -1.02
N ILE A 260 -20.85 8.33 -0.25
CA ILE A 260 -19.70 7.57 -0.70
C ILE A 260 -19.92 6.08 -0.50
N ASP A 261 -19.79 5.30 -1.55
CA ASP A 261 -19.72 3.84 -1.49
C ASP A 261 -18.28 3.41 -1.22
N THR A 262 -18.07 2.62 -0.16
CA THR A 262 -16.73 2.21 0.27
C THR A 262 -16.22 0.97 -0.46
N TYR A 263 -17.08 0.25 -1.15
CA TYR A 263 -16.74 -1.04 -1.81
C TYR A 263 -16.16 -2.07 -0.83
N ASP A 264 -16.53 -1.97 0.45
CA ASP A 264 -15.91 -2.71 1.57
C ASP A 264 -14.36 -2.55 1.63
N ASP A 265 -13.83 -1.46 1.08
CA ASP A 265 -12.40 -1.11 1.09
C ASP A 265 -12.13 -0.01 2.12
N HIS A 266 -11.38 -0.39 3.15
CA HIS A 266 -11.00 0.49 4.26
C HIS A 266 -10.27 1.76 3.79
N ARG A 267 -9.46 1.69 2.72
CA ARG A 267 -8.74 2.86 2.20
C ARG A 267 -9.67 3.86 1.54
N ILE A 268 -10.68 3.40 0.80
CA ILE A 268 -11.71 4.29 0.24
C ILE A 268 -12.48 4.97 1.37
N ALA A 269 -12.92 4.19 2.38
CA ALA A 269 -13.62 4.75 3.54
C ALA A 269 -12.80 5.84 4.25
N MET A 270 -11.53 5.59 4.54
CA MET A 270 -10.66 6.52 5.25
C MET A 270 -10.33 7.75 4.40
N CYS A 271 -10.04 7.59 3.11
CA CYS A 271 -9.75 8.70 2.21
C CYS A 271 -10.91 9.70 2.10
N PHE A 272 -12.11 9.20 1.86
CA PHE A 272 -13.28 10.08 1.78
C PHE A 272 -13.76 10.57 3.15
N GLY A 273 -13.49 9.84 4.23
CA GLY A 273 -13.65 10.33 5.60
C GLY A 273 -12.84 11.59 5.85
N ILE A 274 -11.55 11.61 5.42
CA ILE A 274 -10.71 12.81 5.52
C ILE A 274 -11.26 13.96 4.68
N MET A 275 -11.75 13.70 3.46
CA MET A 275 -12.38 14.73 2.65
C MET A 275 -13.53 15.42 3.40
N GLY A 276 -14.27 14.66 4.23
CA GLY A 276 -15.34 15.16 5.09
C GLY A 276 -14.91 16.24 6.09
N LEU A 277 -13.64 16.27 6.54
CA LEU A 277 -13.13 17.32 7.43
C LEU A 277 -13.24 18.73 6.82
N LYS A 278 -13.23 18.84 5.49
CA LYS A 278 -13.31 20.12 4.77
C LYS A 278 -14.55 20.25 3.91
N THR A 279 -15.33 19.18 3.75
CA THR A 279 -16.47 19.13 2.86
C THR A 279 -17.72 18.70 3.63
N LYS A 280 -18.62 19.65 3.91
CA LYS A 280 -19.87 19.39 4.64
C LYS A 280 -20.77 18.44 3.84
N GLY A 281 -21.49 17.54 4.54
CA GLY A 281 -22.47 16.64 3.94
C GLY A 281 -21.87 15.37 3.32
N MET A 282 -20.63 15.02 3.68
CA MET A 282 -20.07 13.70 3.32
C MET A 282 -20.70 12.60 4.16
N ILE A 283 -21.19 11.55 3.51
CA ILE A 283 -21.74 10.35 4.17
C ILE A 283 -20.94 9.14 3.69
N ILE A 284 -20.32 8.43 4.61
CA ILE A 284 -19.53 7.24 4.30
C ILE A 284 -20.36 5.99 4.61
N LYS A 285 -20.73 5.23 3.59
CA LYS A 285 -21.47 3.98 3.78
C LYS A 285 -20.54 2.87 4.28
N LYS A 286 -21.05 2.01 5.17
CA LYS A 286 -20.31 0.83 5.69
C LYS A 286 -18.91 1.17 6.21
N GLU A 287 -18.79 2.25 6.96
CA GLU A 287 -17.54 2.75 7.52
C GLU A 287 -16.80 1.71 8.38
N GLY A 288 -17.51 0.72 8.91
CA GLY A 288 -16.92 -0.36 9.72
C GLY A 288 -15.84 -1.18 9.01
N CYS A 289 -15.71 -1.10 7.67
CA CYS A 289 -14.63 -1.76 6.92
C CYS A 289 -13.22 -1.27 7.32
N VAL A 290 -13.10 -0.10 7.97
CA VAL A 290 -11.82 0.43 8.49
C VAL A 290 -11.22 -0.44 9.60
N SER A 291 -12.03 -1.28 10.25
CA SER A 291 -11.58 -2.21 11.29
C SER A 291 -10.46 -3.15 10.85
N LYS A 292 -10.28 -3.33 9.54
CA LYS A 292 -9.21 -4.15 8.97
C LYS A 292 -7.80 -3.64 9.28
N THR A 293 -7.60 -2.32 9.33
CA THR A 293 -6.26 -1.71 9.48
C THR A 293 -6.22 -0.59 10.51
N TYR A 294 -7.33 0.13 10.72
CA TYR A 294 -7.38 1.24 11.66
C TYR A 294 -8.76 1.28 12.35
N PRO A 295 -9.04 0.39 13.31
CA PRO A 295 -10.36 0.25 13.93
C PRO A 295 -10.92 1.56 14.52
N SER A 296 -10.06 2.38 15.14
CA SER A 296 -10.44 3.65 15.77
C SER A 296 -10.38 4.87 14.82
N PHE A 297 -10.28 4.66 13.51
CA PHE A 297 -10.06 5.75 12.56
C PHE A 297 -11.09 6.88 12.67
N PHE A 298 -12.37 6.55 12.66
CA PHE A 298 -13.43 7.58 12.73
C PHE A 298 -13.52 8.25 14.10
N GLU A 299 -13.13 7.58 15.18
CA GLU A 299 -13.00 8.19 16.51
C GLU A 299 -11.87 9.24 16.51
N VAL A 300 -10.71 8.87 15.96
CA VAL A 300 -9.59 9.80 15.80
C VAL A 300 -9.98 10.97 14.90
N LEU A 301 -10.72 10.71 13.82
CA LEU A 301 -11.17 11.76 12.90
C LEU A 301 -12.10 12.76 13.59
N LYS A 302 -13.07 12.30 14.39
CA LYS A 302 -13.95 13.14 15.22
C LYS A 302 -13.17 13.97 16.21
N TYR A 303 -12.25 13.33 16.95
CA TYR A 303 -11.36 14.05 17.87
C TYR A 303 -10.58 15.18 17.18
N MET A 304 -10.06 14.91 15.97
CA MET A 304 -9.35 15.91 15.17
C MET A 304 -10.27 17.04 14.66
N ALA A 305 -11.55 16.76 14.47
CA ALA A 305 -12.57 17.74 14.09
C ALA A 305 -13.01 18.62 15.27
N GLY A 306 -12.69 18.26 16.51
CA GLY A 306 -13.12 18.94 17.71
C GLY A 306 -14.52 18.51 18.18
N GLU A 307 -14.96 17.31 17.80
CA GLU A 307 -16.26 16.69 18.14
C GLU A 307 -16.12 15.57 19.19
#